data_d04a6c40a672fd773cbe25e25b40852e
#
_entry.id   d04a6c40a672fd773cbe25e25b40852e
#
_cell.length_a   1.000
_cell.length_b   1.000
_cell.length_c   1.000
_cell.angle_alpha   90.00
_cell.angle_beta   90.00
_cell.angle_gamma   90.00
#
_symmetry.space_group_name_H-M   'P 1'
#
loop_
_entity.id
_entity.type
_entity.pdbx_description
1 polymer ?
#
loop_
_entity_poly.entity_id
_entity_poly.type
_entity_poly.pdbx_seq_one_letter_code
_entity_poly.pdbx_strand_id
1 'polypeptide(L)'
;MSKKILVISLLAIASFFVSCGSDNAEVKSTSQQVALPKSQPVVSVLPFTAPAKSTITIEKASVYAKASNGLIELGVRWSERIDNAKDFEKVQILNAYNVARDQLCARAGLQGGIAEYDWITNVAMKNPENKLAFEKAGFKVK
;
A
#
# COMPACT_ATOMS: atom_id res chain seq x y z
N MET A 1 24.73 -43.44 -39.66
CA MET A 1 26.13 -43.53 -39.21
C MET A 1 26.15 -43.07 -37.76
N SER A 2 26.11 -44.02 -36.84
CA SER A 2 27.27 -44.54 -36.05
C SER A 2 27.76 -43.49 -35.08
N LYS A 3 27.91 -43.66 -33.77
CA LYS A 3 28.14 -44.79 -32.84
C LYS A 3 28.03 -44.17 -31.45
N LYS A 4 27.30 -44.72 -30.45
CA LYS A 4 27.80 -45.65 -29.42
C LYS A 4 28.95 -45.09 -28.59
N ILE A 5 28.75 -45.06 -27.26
CA ILE A 5 29.48 -45.73 -26.15
C ILE A 5 28.99 -45.05 -24.87
N LEU A 6 28.29 -45.53 -23.94
CA LEU A 6 28.28 -46.68 -23.04
C LEU A 6 29.58 -46.86 -22.24
N VAL A 7 29.58 -46.52 -20.97
CA VAL A 7 30.37 -47.09 -19.84
C VAL A 7 29.65 -46.60 -18.53
N ILE A 8 28.96 -47.32 -17.80
CA ILE A 8 29.07 -48.42 -16.82
C ILE A 8 30.33 -48.34 -15.97
N SER A 9 30.14 -48.11 -14.67
CA SER A 9 30.83 -48.69 -13.52
C SER A 9 30.21 -48.11 -12.25
N LEU A 10 29.47 -48.81 -11.51
CA LEU A 10 29.66 -49.98 -10.60
C LEU A 10 30.24 -49.59 -9.25
N LEU A 11 29.38 -49.78 -8.25
CA LEU A 11 29.57 -50.24 -6.87
C LEU A 11 30.56 -49.55 -5.92
N ALA A 12 30.03 -49.12 -4.78
CA ALA A 12 30.55 -49.61 -3.49
C ALA A 12 29.48 -49.46 -2.40
N ILE A 13 29.17 -50.58 -1.84
CA ILE A 13 28.39 -50.91 -0.65
C ILE A 13 29.29 -50.67 0.57
N ALA A 14 28.75 -50.22 1.65
CA ALA A 14 29.00 -50.59 3.05
C ALA A 14 28.49 -49.50 3.95
N SER A 15 27.73 -49.70 4.89
CA SER A 15 27.56 -50.51 6.05
C SER A 15 26.91 -49.69 7.12
N PHE A 16 25.76 -50.10 7.58
CA PHE A 16 25.20 -50.10 8.91
C PHE A 16 25.96 -49.36 9.99
N PHE A 17 25.29 -48.36 10.60
CA PHE A 17 25.26 -48.27 12.08
C PHE A 17 23.86 -47.80 12.53
N VAL A 18 23.13 -48.76 13.08
CA VAL A 18 22.00 -48.49 13.96
C VAL A 18 22.59 -47.94 15.25
N SER A 19 22.28 -46.72 15.59
CA SER A 19 22.44 -46.19 16.93
C SER A 19 21.12 -45.54 17.32
N CYS A 20 20.35 -46.18 18.15
CA CYS A 20 19.30 -45.57 18.95
C CYS A 20 19.98 -44.56 19.86
N GLY A 21 19.75 -43.32 19.60
CA GLY A 21 20.07 -42.21 20.50
C GLY A 21 18.90 -41.24 20.41
N SER A 22 18.15 -41.17 21.51
CA SER A 22 17.19 -40.10 21.76
C SER A 22 17.97 -38.79 21.77
N ASP A 23 17.83 -38.00 20.69
CA ASP A 23 18.23 -36.61 20.75
C ASP A 23 17.16 -35.79 20.02
N ASN A 24 16.60 -34.89 20.80
CA ASN A 24 15.71 -33.83 20.33
C ASN A 24 16.28 -33.14 19.08
N ALA A 25 15.82 -33.56 17.94
CA ALA A 25 15.99 -32.76 16.72
C ALA A 25 15.14 -31.50 16.89
N GLU A 26 15.77 -30.48 17.42
CA GLU A 26 15.33 -29.10 17.38
C GLU A 26 15.16 -28.74 15.91
N VAL A 27 13.92 -28.86 15.41
CA VAL A 27 13.54 -28.33 14.14
C VAL A 27 13.73 -26.81 14.24
N LYS A 28 14.89 -26.32 13.80
CA LYS A 28 15.09 -24.92 13.51
C LYS A 28 14.10 -24.54 12.42
N SER A 29 12.87 -24.28 12.81
CA SER A 29 11.93 -23.51 12.04
C SER A 29 12.56 -22.14 11.82
N THR A 30 13.20 -21.99 10.68
CA THR A 30 13.57 -20.67 10.17
C THR A 30 12.27 -20.01 9.75
N SER A 31 11.48 -19.58 10.71
CA SER A 31 10.42 -18.64 10.46
C SER A 31 11.11 -17.37 9.99
N GLN A 32 11.15 -17.18 8.67
CA GLN A 32 11.34 -15.87 8.11
C GLN A 32 10.23 -15.01 8.71
N GLN A 33 10.58 -14.27 9.76
CA GLN A 33 9.74 -13.18 10.26
C GLN A 33 9.66 -12.20 9.09
N VAL A 34 8.58 -12.33 8.31
CA VAL A 34 8.17 -11.28 7.40
C VAL A 34 7.98 -10.06 8.29
N ALA A 35 8.92 -9.11 8.18
CA ALA A 35 8.85 -7.87 8.92
C ALA A 35 7.51 -7.23 8.60
N LEU A 36 6.60 -7.24 9.57
CA LEU A 36 5.34 -6.53 9.45
C LEU A 36 5.66 -5.06 9.14
N PRO A 37 5.06 -4.49 8.11
CA PRO A 37 5.27 -3.08 7.80
C PRO A 37 4.95 -2.28 9.06
N LYS A 38 5.90 -1.41 9.47
CA LYS A 38 5.71 -0.54 10.64
C LYS A 38 4.37 0.16 10.49
N SER A 39 3.45 -0.11 11.41
CA SER A 39 2.15 0.55 11.42
C SER A 39 2.38 2.06 11.54
N GLN A 40 1.89 2.81 10.57
CA GLN A 40 1.96 4.26 10.65
C GLN A 40 1.02 4.75 11.75
N PRO A 41 1.41 5.77 12.52
CA PRO A 41 0.57 6.28 13.60
C PRO A 41 -0.80 6.73 13.04
N VAL A 42 -1.84 6.34 13.74
CA VAL A 42 -3.20 6.79 13.45
C VAL A 42 -3.31 8.26 13.87
N VAL A 43 -3.82 9.09 12.95
CA VAL A 43 -4.09 10.52 13.22
C VAL A 43 -5.60 10.74 13.34
N SER A 44 -6.00 11.69 14.14
CA SER A 44 -7.40 12.09 14.22
C SER A 44 -7.83 12.75 12.92
N VAL A 45 -8.91 12.24 12.33
CA VAL A 45 -9.59 12.89 11.20
C VAL A 45 -10.72 13.72 11.77
N LEU A 46 -10.70 15.02 11.50
CA LEU A 46 -11.72 15.94 12.01
C LEU A 46 -12.94 15.95 11.08
N PRO A 47 -14.14 16.18 11.60
CA PRO A 47 -15.30 16.42 10.76
C PRO A 47 -15.03 17.60 9.82
N PHE A 48 -15.22 17.38 8.53
CA PHE A 48 -15.01 18.43 7.53
C PHE A 48 -16.29 19.24 7.31
N THR A 49 -16.17 20.54 7.42
CA THR A 49 -17.23 21.49 7.01
C THR A 49 -16.67 22.35 5.90
N ALA A 50 -17.34 22.35 4.75
CA ALA A 50 -16.93 23.15 3.61
C ALA A 50 -16.91 24.65 3.99
N PRO A 51 -15.80 25.36 3.70
CA PRO A 51 -15.73 26.79 3.96
C PRO A 51 -16.67 27.55 3.04
N ALA A 52 -17.14 28.72 3.49
CA ALA A 52 -18.05 29.59 2.72
C ALA A 52 -17.40 30.09 1.41
N LYS A 53 -16.08 30.24 1.39
CA LYS A 53 -15.31 30.61 0.19
C LYS A 53 -14.55 29.40 -0.32
N SER A 54 -14.55 29.21 -1.63
CA SER A 54 -13.83 28.11 -2.28
C SER A 54 -12.37 28.45 -2.63
N THR A 55 -11.87 29.61 -2.23
CA THR A 55 -10.46 29.99 -2.42
C THR A 55 -9.57 29.23 -1.44
N ILE A 56 -8.40 28.77 -1.95
CA ILE A 56 -7.41 28.07 -1.14
C ILE A 56 -6.04 28.73 -1.27
N THR A 57 -5.18 28.49 -0.29
CA THR A 57 -3.79 28.98 -0.32
C THR A 57 -2.89 28.04 -1.15
N ILE A 58 -1.69 28.52 -1.51
CA ILE A 58 -0.68 27.72 -2.20
C ILE A 58 -0.26 26.53 -1.33
N GLU A 59 -0.15 26.73 -0.02
CA GLU A 59 0.20 25.69 0.95
C GLU A 59 -0.87 24.58 0.94
N LYS A 60 -2.16 24.96 0.94
CA LYS A 60 -3.26 24.00 0.88
C LYS A 60 -3.25 23.23 -0.45
N ALA A 61 -2.98 23.89 -1.57
CA ALA A 61 -2.81 23.25 -2.87
C ALA A 61 -1.62 22.27 -2.88
N SER A 62 -0.51 22.62 -2.23
CA SER A 62 0.66 21.74 -2.10
C SER A 62 0.37 20.51 -1.24
N VAL A 63 -0.37 20.67 -0.14
CA VAL A 63 -0.84 19.57 0.69
C VAL A 63 -1.77 18.64 -0.09
N TYR A 64 -2.67 19.21 -0.88
CA TYR A 64 -3.55 18.45 -1.78
C TYR A 64 -2.75 17.66 -2.83
N ALA A 65 -1.71 18.25 -3.43
CA ALA A 65 -0.83 17.56 -4.38
C ALA A 65 -0.15 16.35 -3.74
N LYS A 66 0.36 16.51 -2.52
CA LYS A 66 0.98 15.43 -1.74
C LYS A 66 -0.02 14.31 -1.45
N ALA A 67 -1.25 14.66 -1.02
CA ALA A 67 -2.31 13.70 -0.78
C ALA A 67 -2.70 12.95 -2.07
N SER A 68 -2.81 13.65 -3.21
CA SER A 68 -3.13 13.07 -4.51
C SER A 68 -2.14 11.99 -4.92
N ASN A 69 -0.84 12.28 -4.84
CA ASN A 69 0.21 11.30 -5.15
C ASN A 69 0.13 10.09 -4.23
N GLY A 70 -0.05 10.31 -2.93
CA GLY A 70 -0.20 9.21 -1.97
C GLY A 70 -1.44 8.36 -2.21
N LEU A 71 -2.56 8.96 -2.62
CA LEU A 71 -3.80 8.23 -2.94
C LEU A 71 -3.63 7.36 -4.20
N ILE A 72 -2.88 7.81 -5.20
CA ILE A 72 -2.55 7.00 -6.38
C ILE A 72 -1.75 5.77 -5.96
N GLU A 73 -0.68 5.96 -5.19
CA GLU A 73 0.15 4.86 -4.70
C GLU A 73 -0.64 3.90 -3.80
N LEU A 74 -1.51 4.44 -2.96
CA LEU A 74 -2.39 3.63 -2.12
C LEU A 74 -3.33 2.79 -2.97
N GLY A 75 -3.95 3.37 -4.00
CA GLY A 75 -4.83 2.68 -4.93
C GLY A 75 -4.15 1.50 -5.62
N VAL A 76 -2.93 1.72 -6.13
CA VAL A 76 -2.13 0.65 -6.75
C VAL A 76 -1.87 -0.50 -5.78
N ARG A 77 -1.52 -0.21 -4.54
CA ARG A 77 -1.26 -1.26 -3.51
C ARG A 77 -2.50 -2.04 -3.09
N TRP A 78 -3.68 -1.42 -3.17
CA TRP A 78 -4.93 -2.04 -2.76
C TRP A 78 -5.69 -2.71 -3.90
N SER A 79 -5.40 -2.37 -5.16
CA SER A 79 -6.12 -2.89 -6.33
C SER A 79 -6.13 -4.42 -6.36
N GLU A 80 -4.96 -5.05 -6.27
CA GLU A 80 -4.85 -6.51 -6.29
C GLU A 80 -5.65 -7.17 -5.15
N ARG A 81 -5.61 -6.58 -3.96
CA ARG A 81 -6.34 -7.10 -2.80
C ARG A 81 -7.85 -6.96 -2.96
N ILE A 82 -8.31 -5.86 -3.57
CA ILE A 82 -9.73 -5.62 -3.85
C ILE A 82 -10.22 -6.56 -4.94
N ASP A 83 -9.43 -6.73 -6.01
CA ASP A 83 -9.78 -7.55 -7.16
C ASP A 83 -9.84 -9.04 -6.81
N ASN A 84 -8.95 -9.51 -5.95
CA ASN A 84 -8.91 -10.91 -5.50
C ASN A 84 -9.82 -11.22 -4.30
N ALA A 85 -10.50 -10.21 -3.75
CA ALA A 85 -11.38 -10.39 -2.60
C ALA A 85 -12.63 -11.20 -2.95
N LYS A 86 -12.98 -12.16 -2.10
CA LYS A 86 -14.27 -12.86 -2.18
C LYS A 86 -15.40 -11.91 -1.76
N ASP A 87 -16.61 -12.16 -2.27
CA ASP A 87 -17.75 -11.26 -2.07
C ASP A 87 -18.00 -10.91 -0.59
N PHE A 88 -17.88 -11.87 0.32
CA PHE A 88 -18.06 -11.62 1.76
C PHE A 88 -16.92 -10.84 2.41
N GLU A 89 -15.71 -10.87 1.84
CA GLU A 89 -14.54 -10.11 2.32
C GLU A 89 -14.49 -8.71 1.73
N LYS A 90 -15.09 -8.53 0.56
CA LYS A 90 -14.98 -7.31 -0.24
C LYS A 90 -15.43 -6.06 0.52
N VAL A 91 -16.52 -6.16 1.27
CA VAL A 91 -17.04 -5.05 2.09
C VAL A 91 -16.02 -4.65 3.16
N GLN A 92 -15.40 -5.61 3.84
CA GLN A 92 -14.41 -5.34 4.89
C GLN A 92 -13.15 -4.72 4.30
N ILE A 93 -12.69 -5.21 3.14
CA ILE A 93 -11.52 -4.70 2.43
C ILE A 93 -11.77 -3.26 1.94
N LEU A 94 -12.93 -2.98 1.36
CA LEU A 94 -13.30 -1.65 0.92
C LEU A 94 -13.42 -0.68 2.10
N ASN A 95 -13.98 -1.10 3.22
CA ASN A 95 -14.04 -0.27 4.43
C ASN A 95 -12.63 0.04 4.95
N ALA A 96 -11.74 -0.96 5.01
CA ALA A 96 -10.34 -0.76 5.41
C ALA A 96 -9.60 0.16 4.43
N TYR A 97 -9.85 0.05 3.14
CA TYR A 97 -9.29 0.94 2.13
C TYR A 97 -9.78 2.39 2.31
N ASN A 98 -11.07 2.59 2.57
CA ASN A 98 -11.62 3.93 2.83
C ASN A 98 -11.00 4.57 4.07
N VAL A 99 -10.83 3.80 5.17
CA VAL A 99 -10.10 4.27 6.36
C VAL A 99 -8.65 4.64 6.02
N ALA A 100 -7.98 3.83 5.21
CA ALA A 100 -6.60 4.10 4.80
C ALA A 100 -6.48 5.38 3.95
N ARG A 101 -7.43 5.65 3.05
CA ARG A 101 -7.51 6.91 2.28
C ARG A 101 -7.69 8.12 3.18
N ASP A 102 -8.59 8.01 4.13
CA ASP A 102 -8.92 9.07 5.09
C ASP A 102 -7.70 9.43 5.94
N GLN A 103 -7.05 8.41 6.51
CA GLN A 103 -5.81 8.56 7.27
C GLN A 103 -4.65 9.12 6.45
N LEU A 104 -4.54 8.76 5.17
CA LEU A 104 -3.50 9.28 4.28
C LEU A 104 -3.70 10.79 4.07
N CYS A 105 -4.93 11.22 3.77
CA CYS A 105 -5.25 12.63 3.57
C CYS A 105 -4.95 13.45 4.83
N ALA A 106 -5.37 12.96 6.00
CA ALA A 106 -5.13 13.63 7.28
C ALA A 106 -3.61 13.75 7.58
N ARG A 107 -2.83 12.70 7.36
CA ARG A 107 -1.36 12.74 7.52
C ARG A 107 -0.67 13.66 6.52
N ALA A 108 -1.22 13.82 5.32
CA ALA A 108 -0.71 14.79 4.35
C ALA A 108 -0.93 16.24 4.78
N GLY A 109 -1.89 16.49 5.70
CA GLY A 109 -2.26 17.81 6.22
C GLY A 109 -3.68 18.26 5.87
N LEU A 110 -4.49 17.38 5.25
CA LEU A 110 -5.93 17.59 5.07
C LEU A 110 -6.64 17.05 6.30
N GLN A 111 -6.84 17.90 7.32
CA GLN A 111 -7.37 17.47 8.62
C GLN A 111 -8.77 16.87 8.54
N GLY A 112 -9.57 17.29 7.57
CA GLY A 112 -10.88 16.72 7.25
C GLY A 112 -10.84 15.45 6.43
N GLY A 113 -9.63 14.86 6.27
CA GLY A 113 -9.44 13.58 5.59
C GLY A 113 -9.85 13.60 4.12
N ILE A 114 -10.48 12.51 3.68
CA ILE A 114 -10.93 12.35 2.30
C ILE A 114 -12.06 13.33 1.94
N ALA A 115 -12.88 13.72 2.89
CA ALA A 115 -13.96 14.67 2.64
C ALA A 115 -13.42 16.07 2.26
N GLU A 116 -12.35 16.51 2.90
CA GLU A 116 -11.65 17.75 2.53
C GLU A 116 -10.97 17.62 1.16
N TYR A 117 -10.36 16.47 0.88
CA TYR A 117 -9.77 16.18 -0.42
C TYR A 117 -10.81 16.24 -1.55
N ASP A 118 -11.95 15.60 -1.37
CA ASP A 118 -13.03 15.57 -2.35
C ASP A 118 -13.63 16.97 -2.58
N TRP A 119 -13.74 17.78 -1.53
CA TRP A 119 -14.16 19.17 -1.67
C TRP A 119 -13.16 20.00 -2.48
N ILE A 120 -11.86 19.84 -2.25
CA ILE A 120 -10.82 20.52 -3.04
C ILE A 120 -10.94 20.10 -4.51
N THR A 121 -11.09 18.81 -4.78
CA THR A 121 -11.22 18.27 -6.14
C THR A 121 -12.46 18.80 -6.87
N ASN A 122 -13.60 18.80 -6.17
CA ASN A 122 -14.89 19.05 -6.82
C ASN A 122 -15.31 20.51 -6.81
N VAL A 123 -14.78 21.31 -5.87
CA VAL A 123 -15.17 22.71 -5.66
C VAL A 123 -13.99 23.66 -5.86
N ALA A 124 -12.94 23.52 -5.06
CA ALA A 124 -11.84 24.48 -5.09
C ALA A 124 -11.08 24.47 -6.42
N MET A 125 -10.87 23.31 -7.02
CA MET A 125 -10.16 23.18 -8.31
C MET A 125 -10.92 23.80 -9.49
N LYS A 126 -12.23 23.94 -9.36
CA LYS A 126 -13.07 24.58 -10.37
C LYS A 126 -13.16 26.11 -10.23
N ASN A 127 -12.69 26.65 -9.11
CA ASN A 127 -12.66 28.09 -8.90
C ASN A 127 -11.44 28.70 -9.61
N PRO A 128 -11.65 29.63 -10.59
CA PRO A 128 -10.56 30.22 -11.36
C PRO A 128 -9.58 31.02 -10.50
N GLU A 129 -10.01 31.54 -9.35
CA GLU A 129 -9.13 32.25 -8.42
C GLU A 129 -8.02 31.38 -7.84
N ASN A 130 -8.21 30.05 -7.82
CA ASN A 130 -7.24 29.10 -7.30
C ASN A 130 -6.22 28.62 -8.36
N LYS A 131 -6.37 29.05 -9.63
CA LYS A 131 -5.50 28.60 -10.72
C LYS A 131 -4.02 28.71 -10.38
N LEU A 132 -3.60 29.89 -9.91
CA LEU A 132 -2.19 30.13 -9.55
C LEU A 132 -1.72 29.23 -8.39
N ALA A 133 -2.58 28.95 -7.40
CA ALA A 133 -2.25 28.09 -6.28
C ALA A 133 -1.99 26.66 -6.75
N PHE A 134 -2.85 26.13 -7.63
CA PHE A 134 -2.67 24.79 -8.18
C PHE A 134 -1.48 24.69 -9.14
N GLU A 135 -1.24 25.69 -10.00
CA GLU A 135 -0.07 25.73 -10.87
C GLU A 135 1.24 25.70 -10.08
N LYS A 136 1.32 26.46 -8.99
CA LYS A 136 2.48 26.44 -8.09
C LYS A 136 2.62 25.13 -7.33
N ALA A 137 1.52 24.41 -7.11
CA ALA A 137 1.54 23.06 -6.54
C ALA A 137 1.83 21.96 -7.57
N GLY A 138 2.07 22.31 -8.84
CA GLY A 138 2.47 21.40 -9.90
C GLY A 138 1.32 20.84 -10.74
N PHE A 139 0.09 21.35 -10.60
CA PHE A 139 -1.03 20.95 -11.44
C PHE A 139 -1.08 21.77 -12.74
N LYS A 140 -1.42 21.07 -13.84
CA LYS A 140 -1.77 21.76 -15.10
C LYS A 140 -3.26 22.07 -15.08
N VAL A 141 -3.61 23.29 -14.70
CA VAL A 141 -5.00 23.76 -14.72
C VAL A 141 -5.30 24.35 -16.11
N LYS A 142 -6.30 23.77 -16.78
CA LYS A 142 -6.77 24.26 -18.09
C LYS A 142 -7.63 25.50 -17.94
#